data_19e58e6e0734f0ba2bbb3c423003ccd0
#
_entry.id   19e58e6e0734f0ba2bbb3c423003ccd0
#
_cell.length_a   1.000
_cell.length_b   1.000
_cell.length_c   1.000
_cell.angle_alpha   90.00
_cell.angle_beta   90.00
_cell.angle_gamma   90.00
#
_symmetry.space_group_name_H-M   'P 1'
#
loop_
_entity.id
_entity.type
_entity.pdbx_description
1 polymer ?
#
loop_
_entity_poly.entity_id
_entity_poly.type
_entity_poly.pdbx_seq_one_letter_code
_entity_poly.pdbx_strand_id
1 'polypeptide(L)'
;RVDMTSGSLTDENLPEEPVLKKFIGGQALALYILMREQAIDVKPYDPAAKMVMCTGPLTGTGFAPGGTKVCAVFLSPMTKNSLGRGAASGYWAAYLKQSGYDGIILQGAANKPQYLFINDGKPELRDASKFWGKGSRDTEELLRAEVGIKDARVMGIGPAGEHLVNAAMLCNDFNHSASHSGGAI
;
A
#
# COMPACT_ATOMS: atom_id res chain seq x y z
N ARG A 1 -0.29 0.78 11.04
CA ARG A 1 -0.72 2.12 10.58
C ARG A 1 0.50 3.01 10.38
N VAL A 2 0.48 3.80 9.32
CA VAL A 2 1.49 4.80 8.98
C VAL A 2 0.81 6.15 8.86
N ASP A 3 1.17 7.08 9.71
CA ASP A 3 0.72 8.47 9.61
C ASP A 3 1.86 9.31 9.03
N MET A 4 1.69 9.70 7.77
CA MET A 4 2.72 10.43 7.03
C MET A 4 2.90 11.88 7.50
N THR A 5 1.89 12.46 8.17
CA THR A 5 1.99 13.83 8.70
C THR A 5 2.88 13.90 9.93
N SER A 6 2.67 12.97 10.87
CA SER A 6 3.43 12.92 12.12
C SER A 6 4.69 12.04 12.03
N GLY A 7 4.76 11.18 11.02
CA GLY A 7 5.80 10.15 10.90
C GLY A 7 5.61 8.99 11.88
N SER A 8 4.43 8.86 12.49
CA SER A 8 4.20 7.80 13.46
C SER A 8 3.89 6.47 12.80
N LEU A 9 4.41 5.41 13.40
CA LEU A 9 4.18 4.01 13.02
C LEU A 9 3.52 3.30 14.21
N THR A 10 2.37 2.66 13.97
CA THR A 10 1.61 1.98 15.01
C THR A 10 1.20 0.60 14.56
N ASP A 11 1.54 -0.41 15.35
CA ASP A 11 1.04 -1.76 15.14
C ASP A 11 -0.37 -1.88 15.73
N GLU A 12 -1.27 -2.41 14.92
CA GLU A 12 -2.67 -2.62 15.29
C GLU A 12 -3.03 -4.09 15.15
N ASN A 13 -3.81 -4.60 16.07
CA ASN A 13 -4.33 -5.95 15.96
C ASN A 13 -5.35 -6.03 14.81
N LEU A 14 -5.41 -7.19 14.17
CA LEU A 14 -6.50 -7.50 13.26
C LEU A 14 -7.85 -7.40 13.98
N PRO A 15 -8.93 -7.10 13.24
CA PRO A 15 -10.27 -7.16 13.80
C PRO A 15 -10.59 -8.53 14.41
N GLU A 16 -11.58 -8.54 15.29
CA GLU A 16 -12.06 -9.76 15.97
C GLU A 16 -12.44 -10.87 14.97
N GLU A 17 -12.34 -12.11 15.41
CA GLU A 17 -12.61 -13.31 14.61
C GLU A 17 -13.95 -13.31 13.84
N PRO A 18 -15.09 -12.83 14.39
CA PRO A 18 -16.33 -12.74 13.64
C PRO A 18 -16.24 -11.84 12.40
N VAL A 19 -15.47 -10.76 12.49
CA VAL A 19 -15.20 -9.83 11.37
C VAL A 19 -14.34 -10.52 10.34
N LEU A 20 -13.27 -11.18 10.78
CA LEU A 20 -12.36 -11.91 9.89
C LEU A 20 -13.07 -13.07 9.17
N LYS A 21 -13.96 -13.80 9.84
CA LYS A 21 -14.80 -14.83 9.21
C LYS A 21 -15.74 -14.27 8.15
N LYS A 22 -16.23 -13.05 8.33
CA LYS A 22 -17.16 -12.39 7.39
C LYS A 22 -16.43 -11.78 6.20
N PHE A 23 -15.32 -11.11 6.41
CA PHE A 23 -14.60 -10.35 5.38
C PHE A 23 -13.35 -11.06 4.86
N ILE A 24 -12.86 -12.10 5.54
CA ILE A 24 -11.76 -13.00 5.19
C ILE A 24 -10.42 -12.28 5.06
N GLY A 25 -10.28 -11.30 4.15
CA GLY A 25 -9.02 -10.57 3.88
C GLY A 25 -9.09 -9.80 2.57
N GLY A 26 -7.93 -9.33 2.11
CA GLY A 26 -7.81 -8.62 0.84
C GLY A 26 -8.76 -7.43 0.73
N GLN A 27 -9.44 -7.30 -0.40
CA GLN A 27 -10.33 -6.17 -0.68
C GLN A 27 -11.46 -6.02 0.33
N ALA A 28 -12.08 -7.12 0.76
CA ALA A 28 -13.24 -7.06 1.65
C ALA A 28 -12.84 -6.53 3.03
N LEU A 29 -11.74 -7.00 3.57
CA LEU A 29 -11.21 -6.51 4.84
C LEU A 29 -10.73 -5.05 4.74
N ALA A 30 -10.02 -4.70 3.67
CA ALA A 30 -9.59 -3.32 3.43
C ALA A 30 -10.78 -2.36 3.35
N LEU A 31 -11.84 -2.75 2.63
CA LEU A 31 -13.07 -1.98 2.53
C LEU A 31 -13.76 -1.83 3.89
N TYR A 32 -13.86 -2.89 4.66
CA TYR A 32 -14.44 -2.85 6.00
C TYR A 32 -13.72 -1.84 6.89
N ILE A 33 -12.38 -1.86 6.91
CA ILE A 33 -11.58 -0.93 7.69
C ILE A 33 -11.79 0.51 7.19
N LEU A 34 -11.67 0.73 5.89
CA LEU A 34 -11.82 2.07 5.32
C LEU A 34 -13.19 2.68 5.61
N MET A 35 -14.26 1.92 5.43
CA MET A 35 -15.63 2.42 5.68
C MET A 35 -15.92 2.74 7.14
N ARG A 36 -15.21 2.14 8.08
CA ARG A 36 -15.37 2.45 9.50
C ARG A 36 -14.60 3.70 9.92
N GLU A 37 -13.52 3.99 9.24
CA GLU A 37 -12.58 5.02 9.68
C GLU A 37 -12.60 6.28 8.81
N GLN A 38 -13.07 6.15 7.56
CA GLN A 38 -13.06 7.27 6.63
C GLN A 38 -14.28 8.16 6.84
N ALA A 39 -14.05 9.44 7.12
CA ALA A 39 -15.13 10.42 7.17
C ALA A 39 -15.73 10.67 5.77
N ILE A 40 -17.03 10.94 5.73
CA ILE A 40 -17.82 11.04 4.48
C ILE A 40 -17.39 12.24 3.62
N ASP A 41 -16.98 13.34 4.27
CA ASP A 41 -16.69 14.60 3.58
C ASP A 41 -15.23 14.73 3.08
N VAL A 42 -14.42 13.70 3.28
CA VAL A 42 -13.01 13.69 2.88
C VAL A 42 -12.89 13.49 1.37
N LYS A 43 -12.05 14.30 0.74
CA LYS A 43 -11.73 14.20 -0.70
C LYS A 43 -10.50 13.30 -0.92
N PRO A 44 -10.31 12.74 -2.14
CA PRO A 44 -9.21 11.81 -2.42
C PRO A 44 -7.80 12.32 -2.07
N TYR A 45 -7.52 13.59 -2.28
CA TYR A 45 -6.20 14.20 -2.01
C TYR A 45 -6.12 14.93 -0.67
N ASP A 46 -7.12 14.78 0.17
CA ASP A 46 -7.10 15.37 1.52
C ASP A 46 -6.13 14.54 2.41
N PRO A 47 -5.30 15.17 3.23
CA PRO A 47 -4.47 14.44 4.22
C PRO A 47 -5.27 13.54 5.16
N ALA A 48 -6.57 13.79 5.35
CA ALA A 48 -7.45 12.91 6.10
C ALA A 48 -7.91 11.67 5.31
N ALA A 49 -7.66 11.61 3.99
CA ALA A 49 -7.95 10.42 3.19
C ALA A 49 -7.04 9.25 3.61
N LYS A 50 -7.60 8.06 3.56
CA LYS A 50 -6.86 6.84 3.90
C LYS A 50 -6.78 5.92 2.70
N MET A 51 -5.65 5.23 2.60
CA MET A 51 -5.48 4.06 1.76
C MET A 51 -5.27 2.85 2.66
N VAL A 52 -6.06 1.81 2.45
CA VAL A 52 -5.95 0.55 3.20
C VAL A 52 -5.51 -0.54 2.24
N MET A 53 -4.36 -1.13 2.50
CA MET A 53 -3.83 -2.27 1.76
C MET A 53 -3.93 -3.51 2.61
N CYS A 54 -4.56 -4.57 2.10
CA CYS A 54 -4.66 -5.85 2.80
C CYS A 54 -4.29 -7.02 1.91
N THR A 55 -3.64 -8.00 2.52
CA THR A 55 -3.37 -9.31 1.93
C THR A 55 -4.50 -10.29 2.29
N GLY A 56 -4.51 -11.45 1.64
CA GLY A 56 -5.42 -12.53 2.01
C GLY A 56 -4.80 -13.50 3.03
N PRO A 57 -5.59 -14.36 3.68
CA PRO A 57 -5.08 -15.32 4.66
C PRO A 57 -4.12 -16.36 4.06
N LEU A 58 -4.25 -16.66 2.78
CA LEU A 58 -3.36 -17.61 2.08
C LEU A 58 -2.17 -16.92 1.39
N THR A 59 -2.06 -15.59 1.50
CA THR A 59 -0.95 -14.85 0.89
C THR A 59 0.37 -15.25 1.54
N GLY A 60 1.37 -15.57 0.71
CA GLY A 60 2.71 -15.92 1.17
C GLY A 60 2.86 -17.31 1.78
N THR A 61 1.80 -18.12 1.84
CA THR A 61 1.87 -19.48 2.41
C THR A 61 2.49 -20.52 1.46
N GLY A 62 2.60 -20.23 0.16
CA GLY A 62 3.01 -21.19 -0.86
C GLY A 62 1.97 -22.28 -1.16
N PHE A 63 0.88 -22.35 -0.41
CA PHE A 63 -0.15 -23.38 -0.54
C PHE A 63 -1.08 -23.14 -1.72
N ALA A 64 -1.45 -21.89 -1.98
CA ALA A 64 -2.39 -21.54 -3.04
C ALA A 64 -1.69 -20.92 -4.25
N PRO A 65 -1.90 -21.46 -5.48
CA PRO A 65 -1.47 -20.77 -6.69
C PRO A 65 -2.04 -19.35 -6.73
N GLY A 66 -1.19 -18.35 -6.99
CA GLY A 66 -1.62 -16.95 -6.99
C GLY A 66 -1.84 -16.31 -5.61
N GLY A 67 -1.44 -16.97 -4.53
CA GLY A 67 -1.45 -16.43 -3.16
C GLY A 67 -0.42 -15.32 -2.94
N THR A 68 -0.36 -14.35 -3.84
CA THR A 68 0.63 -13.26 -3.84
C THR A 68 -0.01 -11.89 -4.06
N LYS A 69 -1.35 -11.79 -3.92
CA LYS A 69 -2.04 -10.53 -4.18
C LYS A 69 -2.16 -9.66 -2.93
N VAL A 70 -1.98 -8.37 -3.14
CA VAL A 70 -2.42 -7.30 -2.24
C VAL A 70 -3.56 -6.52 -2.90
N CYS A 71 -4.53 -6.12 -2.11
CA CYS A 71 -5.60 -5.21 -2.54
C CYS A 71 -5.47 -3.90 -1.79
N ALA A 72 -5.47 -2.78 -2.51
CA ALA A 72 -5.57 -1.44 -1.97
C ALA A 72 -7.00 -0.91 -2.18
N VAL A 73 -7.56 -0.26 -1.16
CA VAL A 73 -8.86 0.41 -1.20
C VAL A 73 -8.67 1.84 -0.68
N PHE A 74 -9.23 2.79 -1.38
CA PHE A 74 -9.03 4.22 -1.14
C PHE A 74 -10.17 5.05 -1.72
N LEU A 75 -10.18 6.36 -1.51
CA LEU A 75 -11.10 7.27 -2.20
C LEU A 75 -10.60 7.52 -3.62
N SER A 76 -11.43 7.25 -4.64
CA SER A 76 -11.01 7.35 -6.03
C SER A 76 -10.93 8.79 -6.53
N PRO A 77 -9.77 9.26 -7.02
CA PRO A 77 -9.68 10.58 -7.63
C PRO A 77 -10.35 10.63 -9.02
N MET A 78 -10.58 9.50 -9.67
CA MET A 78 -11.23 9.43 -10.98
C MET A 78 -12.74 9.50 -10.91
N THR A 79 -13.30 8.87 -9.90
CA THR A 79 -14.75 8.78 -9.74
C THR A 79 -15.13 9.53 -8.47
N LYS A 80 -15.50 10.78 -8.63
CA LYS A 80 -15.87 11.68 -7.53
C LYS A 80 -16.79 10.96 -6.54
N ASN A 81 -16.44 10.97 -5.27
CA ASN A 81 -17.22 10.42 -4.15
C ASN A 81 -17.47 8.90 -4.18
N SER A 82 -16.62 8.14 -4.84
CA SER A 82 -16.70 6.69 -4.78
C SER A 82 -15.36 6.07 -4.32
N LEU A 83 -15.44 4.82 -3.92
CA LEU A 83 -14.26 4.06 -3.53
C LEU A 83 -13.54 3.53 -4.77
N GLY A 84 -12.23 3.72 -4.79
CA GLY A 84 -11.33 3.06 -5.72
C GLY A 84 -10.78 1.77 -5.13
N ARG A 85 -10.40 0.87 -6.01
CA ARG A 85 -9.66 -0.34 -5.63
C ARG A 85 -8.58 -0.64 -6.66
N GLY A 86 -7.46 -1.15 -6.18
CA GLY A 86 -6.43 -1.75 -7.00
C GLY A 86 -6.05 -3.11 -6.45
N ALA A 87 -5.62 -4.02 -7.31
CA ALA A 87 -5.04 -5.29 -6.89
C ALA A 87 -3.75 -5.54 -7.66
N ALA A 88 -2.66 -5.72 -6.96
CA ALA A 88 -1.37 -6.06 -7.53
C ALA A 88 -1.02 -7.52 -7.24
N SER A 89 -0.46 -8.19 -8.23
CA SER A 89 0.21 -9.47 -8.08
C SER A 89 1.72 -9.22 -7.92
N GLY A 90 2.48 -10.27 -7.73
CA GLY A 90 3.92 -10.19 -7.52
C GLY A 90 4.29 -10.78 -6.17
N TYR A 91 5.52 -10.58 -5.72
CA TYR A 91 6.01 -11.15 -4.47
C TYR A 91 5.88 -10.20 -3.28
N TRP A 92 5.67 -8.90 -3.53
CA TRP A 92 5.61 -7.88 -2.47
C TRP A 92 4.62 -8.24 -1.35
N ALA A 93 3.41 -8.68 -1.73
CA ALA A 93 2.39 -9.06 -0.76
C ALA A 93 2.80 -10.24 0.13
N ALA A 94 3.48 -11.23 -0.46
CA ALA A 94 3.98 -12.38 0.28
C ALA A 94 5.07 -11.97 1.28
N TYR A 95 5.97 -11.07 0.87
CA TYR A 95 7.03 -10.56 1.74
C TYR A 95 6.46 -9.69 2.88
N LEU A 96 5.44 -8.87 2.61
CA LEU A 96 4.73 -8.13 3.66
C LEU A 96 4.17 -9.10 4.71
N LYS A 97 3.49 -10.16 4.25
CA LYS A 97 2.92 -11.18 5.14
C LYS A 97 3.99 -11.92 5.95
N GLN A 98 5.10 -12.28 5.32
CA GLN A 98 6.23 -12.93 5.98
C GLN A 98 6.96 -12.01 6.96
N SER A 99 6.87 -10.69 6.76
CA SER A 99 7.36 -9.68 7.71
C SER A 99 6.42 -9.47 8.91
N GLY A 100 5.33 -10.25 9.02
CA GLY A 100 4.41 -10.22 10.16
C GLY A 100 3.21 -9.28 10.00
N TYR A 101 2.99 -8.70 8.81
CA TYR A 101 1.90 -7.75 8.59
C TYR A 101 0.86 -8.26 7.59
N ASP A 102 -0.41 -8.20 7.98
CA ASP A 102 -1.54 -8.54 7.12
C ASP A 102 -1.97 -7.40 6.20
N GLY A 103 -1.60 -6.19 6.53
CA GLY A 103 -1.94 -5.01 5.75
C GLY A 103 -1.24 -3.75 6.25
N ILE A 104 -1.48 -2.66 5.54
CA ILE A 104 -0.97 -1.33 5.86
C ILE A 104 -2.09 -0.33 5.69
N ILE A 105 -2.25 0.56 6.67
CA ILE A 105 -3.14 1.72 6.58
C ILE A 105 -2.26 2.95 6.45
N LEU A 106 -2.35 3.63 5.32
CA LEU A 106 -1.67 4.90 5.07
C LEU A 106 -2.64 6.05 5.29
N GLN A 107 -2.20 7.09 5.98
CA GLN A 107 -2.93 8.34 6.18
C GLN A 107 -1.97 9.52 6.31
N GLY A 108 -2.48 10.72 6.19
CA GLY A 108 -1.67 11.93 6.32
C GLY A 108 -0.90 12.28 5.05
N ALA A 109 -0.17 13.39 5.10
CA ALA A 109 0.69 13.87 4.03
C ALA A 109 2.07 14.25 4.58
N ALA A 110 3.11 13.71 3.98
CA ALA A 110 4.49 14.01 4.35
C ALA A 110 4.93 15.36 3.74
N ASN A 111 5.79 16.10 4.46
CA ASN A 111 6.36 17.35 3.96
C ASN A 111 7.45 17.14 2.89
N LYS A 112 7.96 15.93 2.76
CA LYS A 112 8.97 15.51 1.78
C LYS A 112 8.76 14.05 1.40
N PRO A 113 9.27 13.61 0.24
CA PRO A 113 9.17 12.22 -0.17
C PRO A 113 9.73 11.27 0.89
N GLN A 114 8.98 10.23 1.21
CA GLN A 114 9.36 9.19 2.16
C GLN A 114 8.99 7.81 1.64
N TYR A 115 9.66 6.78 2.12
CA TYR A 115 9.26 5.41 1.91
C TYR A 115 9.23 4.64 3.24
N LEU A 116 8.28 3.73 3.33
CA LEU A 116 8.19 2.79 4.43
C LEU A 116 9.12 1.61 4.15
N PHE A 117 10.08 1.38 5.01
CA PHE A 117 10.95 0.20 4.98
C PHE A 117 10.56 -0.75 6.09
N ILE A 118 10.35 -2.02 5.77
CA ILE A 118 10.04 -3.06 6.74
C ILE A 118 11.10 -4.15 6.62
N ASN A 119 11.84 -4.40 7.67
CA ASN A 119 12.83 -5.46 7.73
C ASN A 119 12.65 -6.27 9.02
N ASP A 120 12.43 -7.56 8.89
CA ASP A 120 12.20 -8.49 10.02
C ASP A 120 11.15 -7.96 11.02
N GLY A 121 10.01 -7.50 10.49
CA GLY A 121 8.91 -6.98 11.30
C GLY A 121 9.14 -5.59 11.92
N LYS A 122 10.22 -4.91 11.58
CA LYS A 122 10.54 -3.57 12.08
C LYS A 122 10.28 -2.53 10.99
N PRO A 123 9.22 -1.73 11.12
CA PRO A 123 8.91 -0.68 10.16
C PRO A 123 9.67 0.61 10.51
N GLU A 124 10.12 1.34 9.50
CA GLU A 124 10.69 2.67 9.64
C GLU A 124 10.38 3.53 8.40
N LEU A 125 10.25 4.84 8.59
CA LEU A 125 10.13 5.80 7.50
C LEU A 125 11.52 6.36 7.17
N ARG A 126 11.85 6.34 5.88
CA ARG A 126 13.12 6.84 5.34
C ARG A 126 12.89 7.89 4.27
N ASP A 127 13.88 8.75 4.05
CA ASP A 127 13.85 9.78 3.02
C ASP A 127 13.90 9.17 1.62
N ALA A 128 12.95 9.55 0.75
CA ALA A 128 12.85 9.10 -0.64
C ALA A 128 13.22 10.18 -1.66
N SER A 129 13.71 11.34 -1.24
CA SER A 129 13.93 12.50 -2.11
C SER A 129 14.82 12.19 -3.32
N LYS A 130 15.81 11.31 -3.16
CA LYS A 130 16.71 10.91 -4.25
C LYS A 130 16.08 9.98 -5.30
N PHE A 131 14.92 9.40 -5.00
CA PHE A 131 14.18 8.52 -5.90
C PHE A 131 13.04 9.25 -6.63
N TRP A 132 12.68 10.45 -6.16
CA TRP A 132 11.60 11.23 -6.73
C TRP A 132 11.87 11.61 -8.18
N GLY A 133 10.86 11.53 -9.04
CA GLY A 133 10.96 11.76 -10.47
C GLY A 133 11.47 10.58 -11.29
N LYS A 134 11.78 9.45 -10.65
CA LYS A 134 12.28 8.26 -11.36
C LYS A 134 11.15 7.31 -11.72
N GLY A 135 11.35 6.55 -12.80
CA GLY A 135 10.45 5.47 -13.17
C GLY A 135 10.35 4.39 -12.05
N SER A 136 9.22 3.72 -11.95
CA SER A 136 9.01 2.70 -10.90
C SER A 136 10.07 1.60 -10.91
N ARG A 137 10.52 1.17 -12.09
CA ARG A 137 11.58 0.18 -12.22
C ARG A 137 12.93 0.68 -11.71
N ASP A 138 13.32 1.89 -12.13
CA ASP A 138 14.58 2.49 -11.69
C ASP A 138 14.58 2.72 -10.18
N THR A 139 13.44 3.17 -9.65
CA THR A 139 13.25 3.34 -8.20
C THR A 139 13.43 2.02 -7.45
N GLU A 140 12.89 0.93 -7.95
CA GLU A 140 13.04 -0.38 -7.34
C GLU A 140 14.50 -0.85 -7.33
N GLU A 141 15.23 -0.70 -8.45
CA GLU A 141 16.63 -1.07 -8.55
C GLU A 141 17.51 -0.24 -7.60
N LEU A 142 17.28 1.07 -7.55
CA LEU A 142 18.01 1.98 -6.68
C LEU A 142 17.73 1.75 -5.19
N LEU A 143 16.47 1.48 -4.83
CA LEU A 143 16.12 1.16 -3.43
C LEU A 143 16.75 -0.16 -2.98
N ARG A 144 16.74 -1.19 -3.82
CA ARG A 144 17.42 -2.46 -3.52
C ARG A 144 18.92 -2.26 -3.29
N ALA A 145 19.55 -1.45 -4.14
CA ALA A 145 20.96 -1.12 -3.99
C ALA A 145 21.24 -0.35 -2.68
N GLU A 146 20.36 0.60 -2.34
CA GLU A 146 20.51 1.38 -1.11
C GLU A 146 20.35 0.57 0.16
N VAL A 147 19.31 -0.27 0.23
CA VAL A 147 19.09 -1.08 1.43
C VAL A 147 20.05 -2.27 1.53
N GLY A 148 20.78 -2.57 0.45
CA GLY A 148 21.76 -3.67 0.41
C GLY A 148 21.11 -5.07 0.46
N ILE A 149 19.83 -5.18 0.18
CA ILE A 149 19.07 -6.43 0.23
C ILE A 149 18.63 -6.79 -1.18
N LYS A 150 19.30 -7.77 -1.79
CA LYS A 150 19.07 -8.19 -3.18
C LYS A 150 17.61 -8.59 -3.45
N ASP A 151 16.99 -9.27 -2.52
CA ASP A 151 15.63 -9.79 -2.65
C ASP A 151 14.56 -8.87 -2.04
N ALA A 152 14.91 -7.64 -1.67
CA ALA A 152 13.93 -6.66 -1.20
C ALA A 152 12.83 -6.47 -2.25
N ARG A 153 11.59 -6.36 -1.79
CA ARG A 153 10.44 -6.12 -2.65
C ARG A 153 9.96 -4.69 -2.48
N VAL A 154 9.76 -4.02 -3.59
CA VAL A 154 9.41 -2.60 -3.60
C VAL A 154 8.03 -2.45 -4.23
N MET A 155 7.20 -1.64 -3.61
CA MET A 155 5.96 -1.14 -4.17
C MET A 155 5.97 0.37 -4.07
N GLY A 156 5.60 1.05 -5.13
CA GLY A 156 5.60 2.50 -5.15
C GLY A 156 4.79 3.08 -6.30
N ILE A 157 4.83 4.38 -6.37
CA ILE A 157 4.30 5.18 -7.46
C ILE A 157 5.47 5.59 -8.37
N GLY A 158 5.16 5.98 -9.59
CA GLY A 158 6.11 6.66 -10.46
C GLY A 158 5.72 8.13 -10.65
N PRO A 159 6.32 8.83 -11.61
CA PRO A 159 6.06 10.25 -11.86
C PRO A 159 4.58 10.60 -12.04
N ALA A 160 3.76 9.69 -12.54
CA ALA A 160 2.32 9.91 -12.65
C ALA A 160 1.66 10.10 -11.28
N GLY A 161 2.02 9.29 -10.28
CA GLY A 161 1.52 9.45 -8.91
C GLY A 161 2.10 10.70 -8.24
N GLU A 162 3.39 10.96 -8.43
CA GLU A 162 4.07 12.16 -7.90
C GLU A 162 3.44 13.47 -8.40
N HIS A 163 2.90 13.46 -9.61
CA HIS A 163 2.18 14.59 -10.22
C HIS A 163 0.66 14.50 -10.07
N LEU A 164 0.15 13.66 -9.16
CA LEU A 164 -1.27 13.52 -8.85
C LEU A 164 -2.15 13.22 -10.08
N VAL A 165 -1.63 12.44 -11.03
CA VAL A 165 -2.42 11.99 -12.18
C VAL A 165 -3.48 11.01 -11.71
N ASN A 166 -4.77 11.32 -11.95
CA ASN A 166 -5.90 10.53 -11.45
C ASN A 166 -5.84 9.04 -11.83
N ALA A 167 -5.21 8.70 -12.96
CA ALA A 167 -5.04 7.34 -13.44
C ALA A 167 -3.71 6.68 -13.02
N ALA A 168 -2.94 7.31 -12.14
CA ALA A 168 -1.68 6.75 -11.65
C ALA A 168 -1.89 5.38 -10.99
N MET A 169 -0.88 4.54 -10.98
CA MET A 169 -0.95 3.18 -10.48
C MET A 169 0.14 2.90 -9.44
N LEU A 170 -0.14 1.98 -8.54
CA LEU A 170 0.88 1.35 -7.72
C LEU A 170 1.59 0.26 -8.55
N CYS A 171 2.92 0.27 -8.54
CA CYS A 171 3.74 -0.71 -9.24
C CYS A 171 4.63 -1.46 -8.24
N ASN A 172 4.82 -2.75 -8.45
CA ASN A 172 5.74 -3.58 -7.68
C ASN A 172 6.47 -4.58 -8.59
N ASP A 173 7.49 -5.22 -8.09
CA ASP A 173 8.18 -6.34 -8.73
C ASP A 173 8.38 -6.14 -10.25
N PHE A 174 9.07 -5.06 -10.64
CA PHE A 174 9.36 -4.72 -12.05
C PHE A 174 8.12 -4.54 -12.93
N ASN A 175 7.18 -3.69 -12.50
CA ASN A 175 5.98 -3.27 -13.22
C ASN A 175 4.77 -4.22 -13.15
N HIS A 176 4.69 -5.12 -12.20
CA HIS A 176 3.38 -5.64 -11.83
C HIS A 176 2.57 -4.49 -11.21
N SER A 177 1.48 -4.11 -11.82
CA SER A 177 0.72 -2.93 -11.41
C SER A 177 -0.62 -3.27 -10.81
N ALA A 178 -1.02 -2.48 -9.82
CA ALA A 178 -2.38 -2.44 -9.35
C ALA A 178 -3.21 -1.63 -10.33
N SER A 179 -4.01 -2.30 -11.14
CA SER A 179 -4.88 -1.70 -12.13
C SER A 179 -6.31 -1.54 -11.61
N HIS A 180 -7.10 -0.79 -12.34
CA HIS A 180 -8.48 -0.36 -12.12
C HIS A 180 -8.66 0.78 -11.12
N SER A 181 -9.09 1.91 -11.69
CA SER A 181 -9.49 3.17 -11.03
C SER A 181 -8.53 3.71 -10.00
N GLY A 182 -7.28 3.47 -10.19
CA GLY A 182 -6.54 4.07 -9.51
C GLY A 182 -5.58 4.34 -8.63
N GLY A 183 -5.01 4.96 -9.01
CA GLY A 183 -3.89 5.71 -8.78
C GLY A 183 -3.53 5.90 -7.40
N ALA A 184 -2.37 6.06 -7.33
CA ALA A 184 -1.65 6.60 -6.24
C ALA A 184 -2.32 7.88 -5.76
N ILE A 185 -2.52 7.93 -4.53
CA ILE A 185 -2.85 9.14 -3.77
C ILE A 185 -1.58 9.55 -3.05
#